data_63014a5436d7efc9ce1dfc2ac56d1367
#
_entry.id   63014a5436d7efc9ce1dfc2ac56d1367
#
_cell.length_a   1.000
_cell.length_b   1.000
_cell.length_c   1.000
_cell.angle_alpha   90.00
_cell.angle_beta   90.00
_cell.angle_gamma   90.00
#
_symmetry.space_group_name_H-M   'P 1'
#
loop_
_entity.id
_entity.type
_entity.pdbx_description
1 polymer ?
#
loop_
_entity_poly.entity_id
_entity_poly.type
_entity_poly.pdbx_seq_one_letter_code
_entity_poly.pdbx_strand_id
1 'polypeptide(L)'
;MLLAPLGSVPGQDAPQDEPKRAPSTPQERQRFVDLTRKLEQNPLDKSLYAEKKWALQWIEDIPDINVTPCPTVLGLDLIASRYRYGSQLMYQVLFGNVVFLIEHPDKKNDSVAQYTAGVESALRAYKGILRADPVVSRTMEELLQKQSQGKLADFVKESSKECQPNRDQAGF
;
A
#
# COMPACT_ATOMS: atom_id res chain seq x y z
N MET A 1 -9.14 -70.51 -9.68
CA MET A 1 -8.28 -69.47 -10.23
C MET A 1 -9.18 -68.31 -10.61
N LEU A 2 -9.38 -67.37 -9.65
CA LEU A 2 -10.28 -66.19 -9.82
C LEU A 2 -9.42 -64.97 -10.00
N LEU A 3 -9.51 -64.30 -11.14
CA LEU A 3 -8.90 -63.00 -11.43
C LEU A 3 -9.88 -61.90 -10.91
N ALA A 4 -9.39 -61.05 -10.00
CA ALA A 4 -10.06 -59.86 -9.60
C ALA A 4 -9.77 -58.69 -10.57
N PRO A 5 -10.73 -57.81 -10.89
CA PRO A 5 -10.46 -56.64 -11.74
C PRO A 5 -9.77 -55.52 -10.95
N LEU A 6 -8.75 -54.94 -11.54
CA LEU A 6 -8.08 -53.73 -11.07
C LEU A 6 -9.01 -52.52 -11.17
N GLY A 7 -9.36 -51.93 -10.04
CA GLY A 7 -10.14 -50.71 -9.96
C GLY A 7 -9.36 -49.52 -10.49
N SER A 8 -9.94 -48.77 -11.42
CA SER A 8 -9.43 -47.50 -11.93
C SER A 8 -9.48 -46.46 -10.82
N VAL A 9 -8.35 -45.80 -10.53
CA VAL A 9 -8.24 -44.63 -9.65
C VAL A 9 -8.83 -43.44 -10.40
N PRO A 10 -9.79 -42.68 -9.80
CA PRO A 10 -10.27 -41.46 -10.42
C PRO A 10 -9.12 -40.41 -10.45
N GLY A 11 -8.97 -39.79 -11.62
CA GLY A 11 -7.98 -38.78 -11.88
C GLY A 11 -8.12 -37.61 -10.91
N GLN A 12 -6.97 -37.11 -10.47
CA GLN A 12 -6.85 -35.86 -9.72
C GLN A 12 -7.36 -34.74 -10.63
N ASP A 13 -8.40 -34.05 -10.18
CA ASP A 13 -8.86 -32.81 -10.81
C ASP A 13 -7.70 -31.83 -10.84
N ALA A 14 -7.33 -31.38 -12.05
CA ALA A 14 -6.39 -30.29 -12.24
C ALA A 14 -6.92 -29.04 -11.52
N PRO A 15 -6.03 -28.20 -10.93
CA PRO A 15 -6.45 -26.96 -10.30
C PRO A 15 -7.27 -26.16 -11.31
N GLN A 16 -8.53 -25.91 -11.02
CA GLN A 16 -9.36 -25.01 -11.81
C GLN A 16 -8.77 -23.62 -11.63
N ASP A 17 -8.23 -23.04 -12.71
CA ASP A 17 -7.84 -21.62 -12.75
C ASP A 17 -9.10 -20.80 -12.39
N GLU A 18 -9.12 -20.26 -11.18
CA GLU A 18 -10.17 -19.31 -10.80
C GLU A 18 -10.18 -18.16 -11.81
N PRO A 19 -11.35 -17.70 -12.26
CA PRO A 19 -11.44 -16.64 -13.25
C PRO A 19 -10.74 -15.41 -12.70
N LYS A 20 -9.61 -15.02 -13.32
CA LYS A 20 -8.86 -13.82 -12.94
C LYS A 20 -9.78 -12.61 -13.03
N ARG A 21 -9.82 -11.80 -11.98
CA ARG A 21 -10.58 -10.56 -11.95
C ARG A 21 -10.18 -9.66 -13.13
N ALA A 22 -11.17 -8.95 -13.71
CA ALA A 22 -10.92 -7.93 -14.71
C ALA A 22 -10.15 -6.72 -14.13
N PRO A 23 -9.44 -5.94 -14.96
CA PRO A 23 -8.80 -4.68 -14.53
C PRO A 23 -9.78 -3.74 -13.82
N SER A 24 -9.23 -2.85 -12.99
CA SER A 24 -10.00 -1.87 -12.23
C SER A 24 -10.81 -0.93 -13.14
N THR A 25 -12.05 -0.64 -12.76
CA THR A 25 -12.91 0.30 -13.49
C THR A 25 -12.61 1.76 -13.09
N PRO A 26 -12.95 2.76 -13.94
CA PRO A 26 -12.83 4.17 -13.59
C PRO A 26 -13.60 4.55 -12.32
N GLN A 27 -14.77 3.95 -12.09
CA GLN A 27 -15.59 4.19 -10.91
C GLN A 27 -14.95 3.66 -9.64
N GLU A 28 -14.34 2.46 -9.69
CA GLU A 28 -13.60 1.91 -8.55
C GLU A 28 -12.38 2.75 -8.22
N ARG A 29 -11.62 3.19 -9.23
CA ARG A 29 -10.46 4.07 -9.05
C ARG A 29 -10.87 5.39 -8.40
N GLN A 30 -11.94 6.02 -8.88
CA GLN A 30 -12.45 7.26 -8.28
C GLN A 30 -12.89 7.05 -6.82
N ARG A 31 -13.63 5.97 -6.55
CA ARG A 31 -14.03 5.61 -5.19
C ARG A 31 -12.82 5.45 -4.27
N PHE A 32 -11.75 4.81 -4.76
CA PHE A 32 -10.53 4.62 -4.00
C PHE A 32 -9.82 5.95 -3.70
N VAL A 33 -9.70 6.83 -4.70
CA VAL A 33 -9.13 8.18 -4.54
C VAL A 33 -9.93 8.98 -3.50
N ASP A 34 -11.26 9.01 -3.62
CA ASP A 34 -12.14 9.76 -2.71
C ASP A 34 -12.01 9.25 -1.27
N LEU A 35 -11.96 7.93 -1.08
CA LEU A 35 -11.74 7.34 0.24
C LEU A 35 -10.38 7.74 0.81
N THR A 36 -9.32 7.66 0.02
CA THR A 36 -7.96 8.03 0.45
C THR A 36 -7.92 9.48 0.92
N ARG A 37 -8.56 10.40 0.18
CA ARG A 37 -8.65 11.82 0.56
C ARG A 37 -9.46 12.06 1.84
N LYS A 38 -10.55 11.31 2.04
CA LYS A 38 -11.32 11.33 3.30
C LYS A 38 -10.48 10.87 4.49
N LEU A 39 -9.70 9.79 4.30
CA LEU A 39 -8.81 9.27 5.34
C LEU A 39 -7.63 10.19 5.65
N GLU A 40 -7.15 10.97 4.68
CA GLU A 40 -6.16 12.03 4.93
C GLU A 40 -6.70 13.12 5.85
N GLN A 41 -7.98 13.46 5.71
CA GLN A 41 -8.63 14.50 6.51
C GLN A 41 -9.09 14.00 7.88
N ASN A 42 -9.69 12.80 7.92
CA ASN A 42 -10.30 12.21 9.11
C ASN A 42 -9.84 10.75 9.29
N PRO A 43 -8.56 10.51 9.62
CA PRO A 43 -7.98 9.15 9.63
C PRO A 43 -8.54 8.25 10.74
N LEU A 44 -9.17 8.84 11.76
CA LEU A 44 -9.75 8.12 12.90
C LEU A 44 -11.28 7.94 12.80
N ASP A 45 -11.88 8.31 11.68
CA ASP A 45 -13.31 8.14 11.44
C ASP A 45 -13.68 6.66 11.31
N LYS A 46 -14.39 6.16 12.33
CA LYS A 46 -14.83 4.77 12.39
C LYS A 46 -15.89 4.42 11.35
N SER A 47 -16.63 5.42 10.85
CA SER A 47 -17.64 5.19 9.79
C SER A 47 -17.01 4.74 8.47
N LEU A 48 -15.72 5.04 8.25
CA LEU A 48 -14.96 4.65 7.06
C LEU A 48 -14.36 3.23 7.15
N TYR A 49 -14.60 2.48 8.23
CA TYR A 49 -14.00 1.16 8.43
C TYR A 49 -14.36 0.17 7.32
N ALA A 50 -15.63 0.12 6.93
CA ALA A 50 -16.09 -0.77 5.86
C ALA A 50 -15.47 -0.41 4.51
N GLU A 51 -15.35 0.90 4.22
CA GLU A 51 -14.70 1.39 2.99
C GLU A 51 -13.19 1.08 2.98
N LYS A 52 -12.50 1.22 4.12
CA LYS A 52 -11.09 0.80 4.24
C LYS A 52 -10.89 -0.68 3.97
N LYS A 53 -11.77 -1.53 4.51
CA LYS A 53 -11.72 -2.97 4.28
C LYS A 53 -11.92 -3.29 2.80
N TRP A 54 -12.89 -2.64 2.15
CA TRP A 54 -13.10 -2.75 0.71
C TRP A 54 -11.84 -2.34 -0.06
N ALA A 55 -11.21 -1.21 0.28
CA ALA A 55 -10.04 -0.70 -0.42
C ALA A 55 -8.84 -1.66 -0.33
N LEU A 56 -8.59 -2.26 0.83
CA LEU A 56 -7.52 -3.23 1.02
C LEU A 56 -7.76 -4.48 0.16
N GLN A 57 -8.98 -5.04 0.20
CA GLN A 57 -9.34 -6.17 -0.64
C GLN A 57 -9.25 -5.83 -2.13
N TRP A 58 -9.72 -4.64 -2.51
CA TRP A 58 -9.66 -4.18 -3.89
C TRP A 58 -8.22 -4.12 -4.44
N ILE A 59 -7.24 -3.60 -3.65
CA ILE A 59 -5.82 -3.57 -4.04
C ILE A 59 -5.29 -4.99 -4.27
N GLU A 60 -5.67 -5.95 -3.44
CA GLU A 60 -5.24 -7.35 -3.56
C GLU A 60 -5.82 -8.03 -4.81
N ASP A 61 -7.05 -7.69 -5.17
CA ASP A 61 -7.80 -8.36 -6.23
C ASP A 61 -7.47 -7.83 -7.63
N ILE A 62 -7.14 -6.54 -7.78
CA ILE A 62 -6.96 -5.92 -9.10
C ILE A 62 -5.63 -6.31 -9.74
N PRO A 63 -5.60 -6.66 -11.04
CA PRO A 63 -4.38 -7.08 -11.71
C PRO A 63 -3.55 -5.94 -12.32
N ASP A 64 -4.12 -4.73 -12.41
CA ASP A 64 -3.59 -3.64 -13.24
C ASP A 64 -2.89 -2.53 -12.45
N ILE A 65 -2.96 -2.55 -11.10
CA ILE A 65 -2.25 -1.63 -10.22
C ILE A 65 -1.45 -2.46 -9.22
N ASN A 66 -0.13 -2.44 -9.35
CA ASN A 66 0.77 -3.17 -8.46
C ASN A 66 1.57 -2.19 -7.62
N VAL A 67 1.50 -2.34 -6.31
CA VAL A 67 2.29 -1.57 -5.35
C VAL A 67 3.14 -2.51 -4.50
N THR A 68 4.41 -2.15 -4.31
CA THR A 68 5.29 -2.86 -3.40
C THR A 68 5.32 -2.11 -2.07
N PRO A 69 4.89 -2.71 -0.95
CA PRO A 69 5.02 -2.08 0.35
C PRO A 69 6.49 -1.81 0.69
N CYS A 70 6.78 -0.63 1.17
CA CYS A 70 8.12 -0.24 1.63
C CYS A 70 8.03 0.40 3.01
N PRO A 71 8.13 -0.38 4.09
CA PRO A 71 7.97 0.13 5.45
C PRO A 71 9.02 1.18 5.83
N THR A 72 10.22 1.11 5.26
CA THR A 72 11.35 1.99 5.58
C THR A 72 11.14 3.44 5.17
N VAL A 73 10.20 3.72 4.25
CA VAL A 73 9.92 5.11 3.80
C VAL A 73 9.31 6.01 4.88
N LEU A 74 8.71 5.44 5.92
CA LEU A 74 8.28 6.19 7.11
C LEU A 74 9.34 6.21 8.22
N GLY A 75 10.48 5.56 7.98
CA GLY A 75 11.51 5.34 8.99
C GLY A 75 11.21 4.14 9.90
N LEU A 76 12.23 3.31 10.13
CA LEU A 76 12.12 2.14 11.01
C LEU A 76 11.71 2.52 12.44
N ASP A 77 12.05 3.72 12.88
CA ASP A 77 11.71 4.24 14.20
C ASP A 77 10.20 4.39 14.41
N LEU A 78 9.40 4.64 13.37
CA LEU A 78 7.95 4.69 13.52
C LEU A 78 7.39 3.33 13.96
N ILE A 79 7.92 2.25 13.38
CA ILE A 79 7.53 0.88 13.72
C ILE A 79 8.06 0.52 15.13
N ALA A 80 9.33 0.85 15.41
CA ALA A 80 9.98 0.56 16.67
C ALA A 80 9.40 1.37 17.85
N SER A 81 8.95 2.60 17.62
CA SER A 81 8.42 3.50 18.64
C SER A 81 7.07 3.09 19.21
N ARG A 82 6.42 2.08 18.63
CA ARG A 82 5.06 1.65 18.99
C ARG A 82 4.04 2.80 18.97
N TYR A 83 4.21 3.75 18.04
CA TYR A 83 3.26 4.83 17.87
C TYR A 83 1.87 4.26 17.59
N ARG A 84 0.88 4.61 18.43
CA ARG A 84 -0.45 3.95 18.43
C ARG A 84 -1.21 4.06 17.12
N TYR A 85 -0.86 5.02 16.27
CA TYR A 85 -1.44 5.22 14.93
C TYR A 85 -0.50 4.79 13.80
N GLY A 86 0.58 4.07 14.12
CA GLY A 86 1.55 3.63 13.14
C GLY A 86 0.94 2.82 12.00
N SER A 87 0.05 1.86 12.32
CA SER A 87 -0.64 1.06 11.30
C SER A 87 -1.53 1.91 10.38
N GLN A 88 -2.23 2.92 10.91
CA GLN A 88 -3.03 3.84 10.09
C GLN A 88 -2.17 4.60 9.10
N LEU A 89 -0.99 5.07 9.53
CA LEU A 89 -0.05 5.78 8.67
C LEU A 89 0.56 4.86 7.61
N MET A 90 0.86 3.61 7.95
CA MET A 90 1.35 2.62 6.98
C MET A 90 0.31 2.33 5.89
N TYR A 91 -0.96 2.12 6.26
CA TYR A 91 -2.03 1.98 5.28
C TYR A 91 -2.19 3.24 4.42
N GLN A 92 -1.98 4.42 5.01
CA GLN A 92 -2.10 5.66 4.26
C GLN A 92 -0.97 5.83 3.24
N VAL A 93 0.26 5.36 3.53
CA VAL A 93 1.33 5.27 2.53
C VAL A 93 0.91 4.37 1.37
N LEU A 94 0.40 3.18 1.67
CA LEU A 94 -0.07 2.25 0.63
C LEU A 94 -1.16 2.89 -0.24
N PHE A 95 -2.14 3.53 0.37
CA PHE A 95 -3.22 4.18 -0.34
C PHE A 95 -2.74 5.36 -1.19
N GLY A 96 -1.81 6.17 -0.67
CA GLY A 96 -1.19 7.26 -1.40
C GLY A 96 -0.39 6.77 -2.62
N ASN A 97 0.30 5.63 -2.50
CA ASN A 97 1.01 4.99 -3.61
C ASN A 97 0.03 4.58 -4.72
N VAL A 98 -1.10 3.96 -4.36
CA VAL A 98 -2.13 3.54 -5.32
C VAL A 98 -2.76 4.76 -6.00
N VAL A 99 -3.09 5.81 -5.24
CA VAL A 99 -3.61 7.07 -5.81
C VAL A 99 -2.64 7.66 -6.82
N PHE A 100 -1.34 7.69 -6.49
CA PHE A 100 -0.31 8.17 -7.42
C PHE A 100 -0.33 7.40 -8.75
N LEU A 101 -0.43 6.07 -8.71
CA LEU A 101 -0.47 5.24 -9.91
C LEU A 101 -1.76 5.43 -10.73
N ILE A 102 -2.88 5.71 -10.06
CA ILE A 102 -4.15 6.04 -10.72
C ILE A 102 -4.05 7.38 -11.45
N GLU A 103 -3.49 8.40 -10.77
CA GLU A 103 -3.40 9.77 -11.28
C GLU A 103 -2.25 9.97 -12.30
N HIS A 104 -1.19 9.11 -12.21
CA HIS A 104 0.02 9.20 -13.05
C HIS A 104 0.42 7.84 -13.66
N PRO A 105 -0.41 7.26 -14.54
CA PRO A 105 -0.15 5.93 -15.11
C PRO A 105 1.13 5.89 -15.98
N ASP A 106 1.57 7.03 -16.49
CA ASP A 106 2.83 7.23 -17.21
C ASP A 106 4.07 7.10 -16.32
N LYS A 107 3.93 7.31 -15.00
CA LYS A 107 5.01 7.25 -14.01
C LYS A 107 5.05 5.96 -13.19
N LYS A 108 4.43 4.89 -13.67
CA LYS A 108 4.36 3.61 -12.93
C LYS A 108 5.73 3.01 -12.54
N ASN A 109 6.80 3.38 -13.25
CA ASN A 109 8.16 2.92 -13.00
C ASN A 109 8.99 3.89 -12.14
N ASP A 110 8.43 5.04 -11.74
CA ASP A 110 9.07 6.00 -10.85
C ASP A 110 8.72 5.68 -9.39
N SER A 111 9.44 4.71 -8.83
CA SER A 111 9.21 4.25 -7.45
C SER A 111 9.46 5.35 -6.41
N VAL A 112 10.40 6.26 -6.66
CA VAL A 112 10.70 7.36 -5.74
C VAL A 112 9.53 8.35 -5.69
N ALA A 113 8.99 8.75 -6.86
CA ALA A 113 7.83 9.62 -6.91
C ALA A 113 6.60 8.96 -6.26
N GLN A 114 6.38 7.67 -6.54
CA GLN A 114 5.30 6.89 -5.95
C GLN A 114 5.40 6.85 -4.42
N TYR A 115 6.56 6.46 -3.86
CA TYR A 115 6.74 6.40 -2.41
C TYR A 115 6.68 7.79 -1.77
N THR A 116 7.18 8.82 -2.44
CA THR A 116 7.07 10.21 -1.94
C THR A 116 5.61 10.62 -1.81
N ALA A 117 4.78 10.34 -2.82
CA ALA A 117 3.33 10.61 -2.76
C ALA A 117 2.64 9.84 -1.63
N GLY A 118 3.04 8.58 -1.39
CA GLY A 118 2.57 7.78 -0.26
C GLY A 118 2.92 8.40 1.09
N VAL A 119 4.17 8.81 1.29
CA VAL A 119 4.60 9.48 2.52
C VAL A 119 3.87 10.81 2.71
N GLU A 120 3.68 11.60 1.66
CA GLU A 120 2.90 12.84 1.73
C GLU A 120 1.45 12.60 2.14
N SER A 121 0.83 11.52 1.63
CA SER A 121 -0.51 11.09 2.05
C SER A 121 -0.54 10.75 3.55
N ALA A 122 0.45 10.02 4.05
CA ALA A 122 0.59 9.72 5.47
C ALA A 122 0.81 10.98 6.32
N LEU A 123 1.57 11.97 5.84
CA LEU A 123 1.78 13.24 6.52
C LEU A 123 0.48 14.07 6.60
N ARG A 124 -0.36 14.04 5.55
CA ARG A 124 -1.71 14.66 5.61
C ARG A 124 -2.59 13.98 6.65
N ALA A 125 -2.60 12.65 6.68
CA ALA A 125 -3.33 11.87 7.68
C ALA A 125 -2.80 12.12 9.10
N TYR A 126 -1.49 12.21 9.29
CA TYR A 126 -0.89 12.53 10.57
C TYR A 126 -1.38 13.89 11.12
N LYS A 127 -1.44 14.92 10.28
CA LYS A 127 -2.05 16.20 10.66
C LYS A 127 -3.54 16.05 11.05
N GLY A 128 -4.26 15.14 10.39
CA GLY A 128 -5.63 14.76 10.76
C GLY A 128 -5.71 14.09 12.13
N ILE A 129 -4.78 13.19 12.43
CA ILE A 129 -4.65 12.54 13.74
C ILE A 129 -4.44 13.59 14.82
N LEU A 130 -3.46 14.49 14.64
CA LEU A 130 -3.13 15.52 15.65
C LEU A 130 -4.31 16.45 15.97
N ARG A 131 -5.23 16.68 15.01
CA ARG A 131 -6.45 17.46 15.26
C ARG A 131 -7.47 16.72 16.13
N ALA A 132 -7.55 15.39 15.96
CA ALA A 132 -8.52 14.55 16.67
C ALA A 132 -7.96 14.04 18.00
N ASP A 133 -6.67 13.75 18.05
CA ASP A 133 -5.94 13.21 19.20
C ASP A 133 -4.47 13.66 19.13
N PRO A 134 -4.06 14.65 19.94
CA PRO A 134 -2.76 15.33 19.81
C PRO A 134 -1.58 14.47 20.34
N VAL A 135 -1.49 13.23 19.91
CA VAL A 135 -0.37 12.32 20.21
C VAL A 135 0.72 12.48 19.17
N VAL A 136 1.82 13.10 19.55
CA VAL A 136 2.94 13.44 18.67
C VAL A 136 3.81 12.21 18.40
N SER A 137 4.24 12.05 17.15
CA SER A 137 5.29 11.11 16.72
C SER A 137 6.52 11.91 16.29
N ARG A 138 7.66 11.69 16.95
CA ARG A 138 8.92 12.34 16.60
C ARG A 138 9.30 12.07 15.14
N THR A 139 9.17 10.83 14.69
CA THR A 139 9.48 10.45 13.30
C THR A 139 8.63 11.21 12.29
N MET A 140 7.32 11.36 12.57
CA MET A 140 6.42 12.11 11.67
C MET A 140 6.71 13.61 11.66
N GLU A 141 7.10 14.20 12.81
CA GLU A 141 7.54 15.59 12.86
C GLU A 141 8.83 15.82 12.04
N GLU A 142 9.79 14.92 12.12
CA GLU A 142 11.01 14.96 11.32
C GLU A 142 10.71 14.87 9.81
N LEU A 143 9.73 14.04 9.41
CA LEU A 143 9.29 13.97 8.02
C LEU A 143 8.55 15.23 7.55
N LEU A 144 7.73 15.85 8.41
CA LEU A 144 7.12 17.15 8.13
C LEU A 144 8.18 18.24 7.95
N GLN A 145 9.22 18.23 8.76
CA GLN A 145 10.34 19.16 8.61
C GLN A 145 11.09 18.95 7.28
N LYS A 146 11.36 17.68 6.89
CA LYS A 146 11.94 17.36 5.58
C LYS A 146 11.05 17.83 4.43
N GLN A 147 9.74 17.65 4.54
CA GLN A 147 8.78 18.15 3.55
C GLN A 147 8.85 19.67 3.40
N SER A 148 8.84 20.40 4.51
CA SER A 148 8.91 21.88 4.49
C SER A 148 10.23 22.41 3.91
N GLN A 149 11.31 21.63 3.99
CA GLN A 149 12.63 21.95 3.44
C GLN A 149 12.82 21.48 1.99
N GLY A 150 11.84 20.84 1.36
CA GLY A 150 11.96 20.24 0.03
C GLY A 150 12.88 19.02 -0.03
N LYS A 151 13.18 18.38 1.10
CA LYS A 151 14.10 17.23 1.22
C LYS A 151 13.41 15.89 1.35
N LEU A 152 12.08 15.85 1.24
CA LEU A 152 11.32 14.61 1.46
C LEU A 152 11.64 13.55 0.39
N ALA A 153 11.70 13.96 -0.88
CA ALA A 153 12.01 13.04 -1.98
C ALA A 153 13.42 12.43 -1.86
N ASP A 154 14.42 13.22 -1.44
CA ASP A 154 15.77 12.70 -1.22
C ASP A 154 15.81 11.70 -0.07
N PHE A 155 15.09 11.96 1.02
CA PHE A 155 14.94 11.03 2.13
C PHE A 155 14.26 9.73 1.67
N VAL A 156 13.16 9.84 0.94
CA VAL A 156 12.41 8.66 0.42
C VAL A 156 13.29 7.85 -0.53
N LYS A 157 14.03 8.51 -1.42
CA LYS A 157 14.97 7.84 -2.33
C LYS A 157 16.02 7.01 -1.57
N GLU A 158 16.55 7.55 -0.48
CA GLU A 158 17.54 6.83 0.34
C GLU A 158 16.88 5.67 1.10
N SER A 159 15.80 5.93 1.83
CA SER A 159 15.13 4.95 2.67
C SER A 159 14.43 3.82 1.89
N SER A 160 14.10 4.05 0.61
CA SER A 160 13.47 3.03 -0.25
C SER A 160 14.46 2.10 -0.93
N LYS A 161 15.77 2.32 -0.83
CA LYS A 161 16.79 1.45 -1.46
C LYS A 161 16.67 -0.01 -1.00
N GLU A 162 16.34 -0.22 0.27
CA GLU A 162 16.18 -1.55 0.85
C GLU A 162 14.93 -2.29 0.35
N CYS A 163 13.95 -1.56 -0.22
CA CYS A 163 12.71 -2.13 -0.74
C CYS A 163 12.77 -2.43 -2.24
N GLN A 164 13.85 -2.04 -2.91
CA GLN A 164 13.99 -2.36 -4.33
C GLN A 164 14.45 -3.82 -4.47
N PRO A 165 13.85 -4.60 -5.38
CA PRO A 165 14.37 -5.93 -5.66
C PRO A 165 15.83 -5.80 -6.09
N ASN A 166 16.72 -6.55 -5.43
CA ASN A 166 18.14 -6.59 -5.76
C ASN A 166 18.29 -6.86 -7.27
N ARG A 167 18.70 -5.86 -8.05
CA ARG A 167 19.00 -6.02 -9.48
C ARG A 167 20.14 -7.02 -9.73
N ASP A 168 20.93 -7.31 -8.69
CA ASP A 168 22.08 -8.22 -8.78
C ASP A 168 21.68 -9.70 -8.67
N GLN A 169 20.40 -10.04 -8.39
CA GLN A 169 19.91 -11.43 -8.37
C GLN A 169 19.10 -11.82 -9.62
N ALA A 170 18.95 -10.95 -10.60
CA ALA A 170 18.28 -11.24 -11.88
C ALA A 170 19.22 -11.79 -12.96
N GLY A 171 20.39 -12.30 -12.58
CA GLY A 171 21.39 -12.87 -13.47
C GLY A 171 21.71 -14.32 -13.11
N PHE A 172 20.79 -15.25 -13.44
CA PHE A 172 21.12 -16.68 -13.69
C PHE A 172 20.10 -17.21 -14.69
#